data_088b84525402d329228e29be366999dd
#
_entry.id   088b84525402d329228e29be366999dd
#
_cell.length_a   1.000
_cell.length_b   1.000
_cell.length_c   1.000
_cell.angle_alpha   90.00
_cell.angle_beta   90.00
_cell.angle_gamma   90.00
#
_symmetry.space_group_name_H-M   'P 1'
#
loop_
_entity.id
_entity.type
_entity.pdbx_description
1 polymer ?
#
loop_
_entity_poly.entity_id
_entity_poly.type
_entity_poly.pdbx_seq_one_letter_code
_entity_poly.pdbx_strand_id
1 'polypeptide(L)'
;MRPDLTIIQDTREQRPWVFPEYVRTRVGTLRAGDYALDGDDRFAIERKSLDDFVGTIFSGWERFLREIGRMEGAGFVARVIIIEADYEMLMMREGAGGEIIAPCHHHPMITPQAVAGRIADLTMMGVSCLFCRDAGHAALQAYHLFCRRAAQ
;
A
#
# COMPACT_ATOMS: atom_id res chain seq x y z
N MET A 1 3.16 -6.13 -26.51
CA MET A 1 3.84 -4.80 -26.50
C MET A 1 3.83 -4.29 -25.05
N ARG A 2 4.96 -3.81 -24.53
CA ARG A 2 4.99 -3.18 -23.20
C ARG A 2 4.43 -1.77 -23.32
N PRO A 3 3.53 -1.32 -22.44
CA PRO A 3 3.02 0.04 -22.52
C PRO A 3 4.17 1.04 -22.23
N ASP A 4 4.20 2.11 -23.01
CA ASP A 4 5.07 3.25 -22.75
C ASP A 4 4.45 4.06 -21.60
N LEU A 5 4.94 3.87 -20.38
CA LEU A 5 4.41 4.51 -19.20
C LEU A 5 5.53 5.20 -18.40
N THR A 6 5.17 6.26 -17.73
CA THR A 6 6.03 6.96 -16.77
C THR A 6 5.38 6.90 -15.41
N ILE A 7 6.10 6.38 -14.41
CA ILE A 7 5.65 6.30 -13.02
C ILE A 7 6.15 7.54 -12.28
N ILE A 8 5.24 8.24 -11.63
CA ILE A 8 5.57 9.34 -10.73
C ILE A 8 5.80 8.76 -9.33
N GLN A 9 6.92 9.14 -8.74
CA GLN A 9 7.26 8.88 -7.33
C GLN A 9 7.03 10.16 -6.55
N ASP A 10 6.24 10.10 -5.48
CA ASP A 10 5.99 11.29 -4.66
C ASP A 10 7.29 11.86 -4.08
N THR A 11 7.37 13.18 -4.00
CA THR A 11 8.54 13.90 -3.47
C THR A 11 8.89 13.52 -2.02
N ARG A 12 7.94 12.96 -1.26
CA ARG A 12 8.13 12.53 0.13
C ARG A 12 8.75 11.14 0.27
N GLU A 13 8.83 10.36 -0.84
CA GLU A 13 9.45 9.04 -0.84
C GLU A 13 10.97 9.12 -0.64
N GLN A 14 11.45 8.67 0.52
CA GLN A 14 12.88 8.71 0.88
C GLN A 14 13.67 7.53 0.30
N ARG A 15 13.02 6.39 0.10
CA ARG A 15 13.61 5.15 -0.43
C ARG A 15 12.70 4.59 -1.52
N PRO A 16 12.64 5.25 -2.69
CA PRO A 16 11.73 4.86 -3.75
C PRO A 16 11.95 3.42 -4.22
N TRP A 17 10.89 2.80 -4.71
CA TRP A 17 10.99 1.49 -5.35
C TRP A 17 11.87 1.57 -6.61
N VAL A 18 12.61 0.51 -6.84
CA VAL A 18 13.40 0.33 -8.06
C VAL A 18 12.56 -0.42 -9.08
N PHE A 19 12.17 0.26 -10.13
CA PHE A 19 11.47 -0.33 -11.27
C PHE A 19 12.48 -0.85 -12.30
N PRO A 20 12.09 -1.77 -13.21
CA PRO A 20 12.95 -2.20 -14.31
C PRO A 20 13.46 -1.01 -15.15
N GLU A 21 14.68 -1.09 -15.67
CA GLU A 21 15.34 -0.01 -16.42
C GLU A 21 14.53 0.52 -17.63
N TYR A 22 13.68 -0.31 -18.20
CA TYR A 22 12.80 0.10 -19.29
C TYR A 22 11.56 0.89 -18.87
N VAL A 23 11.34 1.06 -17.57
CA VAL A 23 10.24 1.86 -17.01
C VAL A 23 10.74 3.25 -16.71
N ARG A 24 10.12 4.25 -17.30
CA ARG A 24 10.46 5.64 -16.97
C ARG A 24 9.88 6.00 -15.61
N THR A 25 10.69 6.67 -14.80
CA THR A 25 10.27 7.20 -13.50
C THR A 25 10.61 8.68 -13.42
N ARG A 26 9.79 9.43 -12.71
CA ARG A 26 10.10 10.81 -12.34
C ARG A 26 9.57 11.14 -10.94
N VAL A 27 10.20 12.10 -10.29
CA VAL A 27 9.75 12.62 -9.00
C VAL A 27 8.73 13.74 -9.24
N GLY A 28 7.65 13.74 -8.46
CA GLY A 28 6.62 14.75 -8.53
C GLY A 28 5.76 14.77 -7.27
N THR A 29 5.03 15.86 -7.04
CA THR A 29 4.10 15.95 -5.91
C THR A 29 2.76 15.33 -6.29
N LEU A 30 2.32 14.34 -5.53
CA LEU A 30 1.03 13.66 -5.72
C LEU A 30 -0.03 14.22 -4.77
N ARG A 31 -1.27 14.27 -5.23
CA ARG A 31 -2.44 14.64 -4.41
C ARG A 31 -2.76 13.57 -3.36
N ALA A 32 -2.53 12.32 -3.71
CA ALA A 32 -2.74 11.16 -2.84
C ALA A 32 -1.80 10.03 -3.26
N GLY A 33 -1.45 9.17 -2.29
CA GLY A 33 -0.57 8.03 -2.51
C GLY A 33 0.91 8.42 -2.69
N ASP A 34 1.70 7.42 -2.97
CA ASP A 34 3.16 7.52 -3.10
C ASP A 34 3.63 7.30 -4.54
N TYR A 35 2.82 6.61 -5.36
CA TYR A 35 3.10 6.31 -6.75
C TYR A 35 1.85 6.48 -7.62
N ALA A 36 2.02 7.08 -8.80
CA ALA A 36 0.97 7.27 -9.79
C ALA A 36 1.51 7.17 -11.22
N LEU A 37 0.62 7.10 -12.21
CA LEU A 37 0.99 7.27 -13.61
C LEU A 37 1.02 8.76 -13.98
N ASP A 38 1.96 9.14 -14.81
CA ASP A 38 1.99 10.47 -15.39
C ASP A 38 0.73 10.69 -16.26
N GLY A 39 0.02 11.80 -15.96
CA GLY A 39 -1.22 12.13 -16.63
C GLY A 39 -2.48 11.42 -16.10
N ASP A 40 -2.37 10.55 -15.09
CA ASP A 40 -3.52 9.92 -14.42
C ASP A 40 -3.66 10.43 -12.98
N ASP A 41 -4.63 11.30 -12.74
CA ASP A 41 -4.92 11.89 -11.42
C ASP A 41 -6.01 11.12 -10.64
N ARG A 42 -6.44 9.96 -11.14
CA ARG A 42 -7.54 9.15 -10.60
C ARG A 42 -7.11 7.77 -10.10
N PHE A 43 -5.83 7.49 -10.13
CA PHE A 43 -5.27 6.24 -9.63
C PHE A 43 -3.91 6.49 -8.96
N ALA A 44 -3.75 6.02 -7.74
CA ALA A 44 -2.49 6.07 -7.02
C ALA A 44 -2.33 4.81 -6.16
N ILE A 45 -1.09 4.48 -5.87
CA ILE A 45 -0.72 3.39 -4.97
C ILE A 45 -0.10 3.99 -3.71
N GLU A 46 -0.60 3.57 -2.57
CA GLU A 46 -0.03 3.86 -1.24
C GLU A 46 0.93 2.75 -0.86
N ARG A 47 2.14 3.10 -0.46
CA ARG A 47 3.15 2.17 0.05
C ARG A 47 3.14 2.18 1.57
N LYS A 48 3.19 1.01 2.20
CA LYS A 48 3.23 0.88 3.65
C LYS A 48 4.24 -0.18 4.09
N SER A 49 5.00 0.13 5.15
CA SER A 49 5.59 -0.92 5.98
C SER A 49 4.49 -1.61 6.79
N LEU A 50 4.81 -2.76 7.38
CA LEU A 50 3.84 -3.45 8.25
C LEU A 50 3.44 -2.60 9.45
N ASP A 51 4.40 -1.97 10.13
CA ASP A 51 4.13 -1.13 11.30
C ASP A 51 3.29 0.09 10.95
N ASP A 52 3.59 0.76 9.84
CA ASP A 52 2.82 1.92 9.37
C ASP A 52 1.40 1.51 8.95
N PHE A 53 1.24 0.34 8.35
CA PHE A 53 -0.07 -0.20 8.00
C PHE A 53 -0.92 -0.44 9.26
N VAL A 54 -0.36 -1.13 10.24
CA VAL A 54 -1.06 -1.39 11.52
C VAL A 54 -1.38 -0.07 12.23
N GLY A 55 -0.45 0.86 12.30
CA GLY A 55 -0.72 2.20 12.83
C GLY A 55 -1.89 2.91 12.12
N THR A 56 -1.93 2.81 10.79
CA THR A 56 -2.99 3.42 9.98
C THR A 56 -4.37 2.83 10.26
N ILE A 57 -4.48 1.50 10.35
CA ILE A 57 -5.78 0.83 10.52
C ILE A 57 -6.29 0.78 11.97
N PHE A 58 -5.49 1.21 12.94
CA PHE A 58 -5.90 1.33 14.35
C PHE A 58 -5.84 2.77 14.85
N SER A 59 -4.72 3.25 15.33
CA SER A 59 -4.63 4.62 15.87
C SER A 59 -4.91 5.71 14.83
N GLY A 60 -4.59 5.47 13.57
CA GLY A 60 -4.83 6.37 12.44
C GLY A 60 -6.17 6.18 11.72
N TRP A 61 -7.06 5.30 12.21
CA TRP A 61 -8.26 4.87 11.50
C TRP A 61 -9.16 6.00 11.03
N GLU A 62 -9.55 6.89 11.94
CA GLU A 62 -10.43 8.02 11.62
C GLU A 62 -9.83 8.97 10.59
N ARG A 63 -8.52 9.22 10.67
CA ARG A 63 -7.82 10.02 9.67
C ARG A 63 -7.81 9.34 8.31
N PHE A 64 -7.57 8.04 8.30
CA PHE A 64 -7.54 7.23 7.07
C PHE A 64 -8.91 7.16 6.39
N LEU A 65 -9.99 7.01 7.15
CA LEU A 65 -11.36 7.05 6.62
C LEU A 65 -11.65 8.39 5.92
N ARG A 66 -11.22 9.51 6.52
CA ARG A 66 -11.36 10.82 5.87
C ARG A 66 -10.56 10.93 4.58
N GLU A 67 -9.37 10.34 4.52
CA GLU A 67 -8.56 10.31 3.32
C GLU A 67 -9.21 9.49 2.20
N ILE A 68 -9.72 8.30 2.52
CA ILE A 68 -10.50 7.48 1.59
C ILE A 68 -11.68 8.28 1.03
N GLY A 69 -12.44 8.96 1.89
CA GLY A 69 -13.57 9.79 1.47
C GLY A 69 -13.16 10.93 0.53
N ARG A 70 -12.02 11.58 0.77
CA ARG A 70 -11.48 12.62 -0.12
C ARG A 70 -11.09 12.05 -1.49
N MET A 71 -10.45 10.90 -1.53
CA MET A 71 -10.09 10.23 -2.78
C MET A 71 -11.33 9.85 -3.58
N GLU A 72 -12.35 9.33 -2.90
CA GLU A 72 -13.63 8.99 -3.53
C GLU A 72 -14.30 10.24 -4.14
N GLY A 73 -14.38 11.33 -3.38
CA GLY A 73 -14.90 12.60 -3.86
C GLY A 73 -14.07 13.23 -4.99
N ALA A 74 -12.79 12.93 -5.09
CA ALA A 74 -11.91 13.36 -6.17
C ALA A 74 -11.97 12.44 -7.41
N GLY A 75 -12.81 11.40 -7.40
CA GLY A 75 -13.03 10.52 -8.55
C GLY A 75 -11.99 9.43 -8.74
N PHE A 76 -11.26 9.05 -7.69
CA PHE A 76 -10.34 7.91 -7.76
C PHE A 76 -11.09 6.62 -8.11
N VAL A 77 -10.61 5.91 -9.11
CA VAL A 77 -11.26 4.69 -9.61
C VAL A 77 -10.91 3.45 -8.82
N ALA A 78 -9.79 3.48 -8.13
CA ALA A 78 -9.35 2.41 -7.23
C ALA A 78 -8.43 2.98 -6.14
N ARG A 79 -8.41 2.31 -5.00
CA ARG A 79 -7.54 2.61 -3.87
C ARG A 79 -6.74 1.36 -3.55
N VAL A 80 -5.44 1.43 -3.69
CA VAL A 80 -4.55 0.29 -3.51
C VAL A 80 -3.48 0.64 -2.49
N ILE A 81 -3.36 -0.20 -1.48
CA ILE A 81 -2.26 -0.16 -0.51
C ILE A 81 -1.38 -1.38 -0.78
N ILE A 82 -0.10 -1.16 -1.01
CA ILE A 82 0.90 -2.23 -1.07
C ILE A 82 1.69 -2.23 0.23
N ILE A 83 1.65 -3.35 0.94
CA ILE A 83 2.31 -3.55 2.22
C ILE A 83 3.55 -4.42 2.00
N GLU A 84 4.72 -3.92 2.39
CA GLU A 84 5.99 -4.63 2.28
C GLU A 84 6.16 -5.62 3.44
N ALA A 85 5.32 -6.63 3.45
CA ALA A 85 5.35 -7.73 4.40
C ALA A 85 4.58 -8.93 3.82
N ASP A 86 4.88 -10.12 4.29
CA ASP A 86 4.02 -11.27 4.06
C ASP A 86 2.79 -11.19 4.97
N TYR A 87 1.64 -11.63 4.46
CA TYR A 87 0.40 -11.67 5.25
C TYR A 87 0.56 -12.48 6.54
N GLU A 88 1.37 -13.52 6.49
CA GLU A 88 1.71 -14.35 7.64
C GLU A 88 2.35 -13.53 8.77
N MET A 89 3.14 -12.52 8.45
CA MET A 89 3.77 -11.64 9.46
C MET A 89 2.76 -10.81 10.26
N LEU A 90 1.54 -10.61 9.75
CA LEU A 90 0.44 -10.03 10.51
C LEU A 90 -0.08 -10.97 11.59
N MET A 91 0.07 -12.25 11.37
CA MET A 91 -0.56 -13.27 12.19
C MET A 91 0.42 -13.88 13.20
N MET A 92 1.73 -13.75 12.97
CA MET A 92 2.73 -14.48 13.72
C MET A 92 4.00 -13.68 13.97
N ARG A 93 4.51 -13.71 15.20
CA ARG A 93 5.87 -13.30 15.59
C ARG A 93 6.45 -14.33 16.52
N GLU A 94 7.75 -14.46 16.56
CA GLU A 94 8.45 -15.30 17.51
C GLU A 94 8.65 -14.55 18.83
N GLY A 95 8.19 -15.12 19.94
CA GLY A 95 8.44 -14.61 21.28
C GLY A 95 9.81 -15.03 21.81
N ALA A 96 10.19 -14.52 22.98
CA ALA A 96 11.49 -14.74 23.58
C ALA A 96 11.80 -16.21 23.91
N GLY A 97 10.79 -17.04 24.06
CA GLY A 97 10.89 -18.49 24.30
C GLY A 97 10.71 -19.35 23.03
N GLY A 98 10.72 -18.75 21.84
CA GLY A 98 10.46 -19.43 20.58
C GLY A 98 8.97 -19.67 20.29
N GLU A 99 8.08 -19.15 21.14
CA GLU A 99 6.64 -19.21 20.91
C GLU A 99 6.26 -18.22 19.78
N ILE A 100 5.27 -18.59 19.00
CA ILE A 100 4.73 -17.73 17.96
C ILE A 100 3.61 -16.86 18.53
N ILE A 101 3.81 -15.56 18.53
CA ILE A 101 2.88 -14.56 19.04
C ILE A 101 2.43 -13.68 17.87
N ALA A 102 1.16 -13.37 17.82
CA ALA A 102 0.61 -12.43 16.83
C ALA A 102 0.48 -11.03 17.41
N PRO A 103 0.29 -10.07 16.55
CA PRO A 103 1.22 -9.45 15.62
C PRO A 103 1.75 -8.11 16.17
N CYS A 104 2.76 -7.56 15.58
CA CYS A 104 3.25 -6.20 15.83
C CYS A 104 3.79 -5.92 17.22
N HIS A 105 5.12 -5.93 17.34
CA HIS A 105 5.86 -5.61 18.59
C HIS A 105 5.45 -4.28 19.21
N HIS A 106 5.00 -3.34 18.39
CA HIS A 106 4.64 -1.99 18.83
C HIS A 106 3.17 -1.84 19.25
N HIS A 107 2.36 -2.89 19.05
CA HIS A 107 0.92 -2.87 19.33
C HIS A 107 0.47 -4.16 20.03
N PRO A 108 0.91 -4.42 21.27
CA PRO A 108 0.70 -5.70 21.95
C PRO A 108 -0.78 -6.03 22.21
N MET A 109 -1.65 -5.01 22.20
CA MET A 109 -3.10 -5.19 22.41
C MET A 109 -3.87 -5.50 21.13
N ILE A 110 -3.22 -5.49 19.96
CA ILE A 110 -3.87 -5.75 18.68
C ILE A 110 -3.79 -7.24 18.39
N THR A 111 -4.95 -7.85 18.17
CA THR A 111 -5.08 -9.28 17.85
C THR A 111 -5.12 -9.51 16.34
N PRO A 112 -4.76 -10.72 15.85
CA PRO A 112 -4.93 -11.09 14.44
C PRO A 112 -6.36 -10.89 13.95
N GLN A 113 -7.34 -11.24 14.77
CA GLN A 113 -8.75 -11.06 14.45
C GLN A 113 -9.12 -9.59 14.22
N ALA A 114 -8.59 -8.69 15.04
CA ALA A 114 -8.80 -7.26 14.88
C ALA A 114 -8.19 -6.75 13.56
N VAL A 115 -6.97 -7.20 13.22
CA VAL A 115 -6.32 -6.85 11.94
C VAL A 115 -7.12 -7.38 10.75
N ALA A 116 -7.52 -8.64 10.79
CA ALA A 116 -8.35 -9.23 9.73
C ALA A 116 -9.68 -8.50 9.56
N GLY A 117 -10.32 -8.11 10.66
CA GLY A 117 -11.54 -7.29 10.66
C GLY A 117 -11.34 -5.96 9.94
N ARG A 118 -10.26 -5.23 10.24
CA ARG A 118 -9.93 -3.96 9.56
C ARG A 118 -9.64 -4.14 8.07
N ILE A 119 -8.94 -5.20 7.68
CA ILE A 119 -8.71 -5.53 6.26
C ILE A 119 -10.06 -5.80 5.56
N ALA A 120 -10.96 -6.53 6.21
CA ALA A 120 -12.29 -6.77 5.69
C ALA A 120 -13.07 -5.46 5.53
N ASP A 121 -13.05 -4.55 6.52
CA ASP A 121 -13.67 -3.23 6.43
C ASP A 121 -13.14 -2.46 5.22
N LEU A 122 -11.81 -2.41 5.02
CA LEU A 122 -11.17 -1.76 3.88
C LEU A 122 -11.61 -2.37 2.56
N THR A 123 -11.65 -3.68 2.47
CA THR A 123 -12.10 -4.41 1.27
C THR A 123 -13.54 -4.04 0.91
N MET A 124 -14.43 -3.98 1.90
CA MET A 124 -15.83 -3.58 1.69
C MET A 124 -15.98 -2.11 1.28
N MET A 125 -15.01 -1.26 1.61
CA MET A 125 -14.93 0.13 1.15
C MET A 125 -14.22 0.28 -0.21
N GLY A 126 -13.88 -0.81 -0.88
CA GLY A 126 -13.19 -0.80 -2.18
C GLY A 126 -11.70 -0.47 -2.10
N VAL A 127 -11.07 -0.67 -0.94
CA VAL A 127 -9.62 -0.52 -0.76
C VAL A 127 -8.96 -1.89 -0.84
N SER A 128 -8.04 -2.07 -1.77
CA SER A 128 -7.27 -3.30 -1.92
C SER A 128 -6.00 -3.23 -1.08
N CYS A 129 -5.81 -4.23 -0.23
CA CYS A 129 -4.58 -4.41 0.56
C CYS A 129 -3.78 -5.57 -0.03
N LEU A 130 -2.61 -5.27 -0.60
CA LEU A 130 -1.75 -6.26 -1.25
C LEU A 130 -0.48 -6.44 -0.44
N PHE A 131 -0.29 -7.63 0.09
CA PHE A 131 0.91 -8.00 0.85
C PHE A 131 1.98 -8.50 -0.11
N CYS A 132 3.08 -7.76 -0.20
CA CYS A 132 4.15 -7.97 -1.17
C CYS A 132 5.50 -8.04 -0.46
N ARG A 133 5.65 -9.00 0.40
CA ARG A 133 6.88 -9.44 1.08
C ARG A 133 7.95 -8.35 1.33
N ASP A 134 8.47 -7.72 0.26
CA ASP A 134 9.55 -6.74 0.29
C ASP A 134 9.39 -5.70 -0.83
N ALA A 135 10.29 -4.72 -0.87
CA ALA A 135 10.26 -3.63 -1.84
C ALA A 135 10.35 -4.10 -3.31
N GLY A 136 11.09 -5.18 -3.58
CA GLY A 136 11.22 -5.74 -4.93
C GLY A 136 9.90 -6.34 -5.44
N HIS A 137 9.24 -7.15 -4.60
CA HIS A 137 7.92 -7.72 -4.92
C HIS A 137 6.85 -6.62 -5.00
N ALA A 138 6.93 -5.62 -4.13
CA ALA A 138 6.05 -4.45 -4.15
C ALA A 138 6.17 -3.65 -5.45
N ALA A 139 7.41 -3.36 -5.88
CA ALA A 139 7.67 -2.68 -7.14
C ALA A 139 7.14 -3.46 -8.35
N LEU A 140 7.34 -4.78 -8.37
CA LEU A 140 6.83 -5.66 -9.41
C LEU A 140 5.28 -5.62 -9.47
N GLN A 141 4.63 -5.74 -8.32
CA GLN A 141 3.17 -5.68 -8.24
C GLN A 141 2.64 -4.31 -8.69
N ALA A 142 3.27 -3.23 -8.23
CA ALA A 142 2.92 -1.87 -8.64
C ALA A 142 3.06 -1.66 -10.16
N TYR A 143 4.15 -2.13 -10.74
CA TYR A 143 4.36 -2.08 -12.18
C TYR A 143 3.22 -2.75 -12.95
N HIS A 144 2.82 -3.95 -12.55
CA HIS A 144 1.72 -4.66 -13.20
C HIS A 144 0.37 -3.95 -13.04
N LEU A 145 0.10 -3.35 -11.89
CA LEU A 145 -1.09 -2.52 -11.68
C LEU A 145 -1.10 -1.32 -12.63
N PHE A 146 0.03 -0.62 -12.75
CA PHE A 146 0.15 0.50 -13.68
C PHE A 146 0.01 0.08 -15.14
N CYS A 147 0.55 -1.07 -15.53
CA CYS A 147 0.34 -1.60 -16.89
C CYS A 147 -1.14 -1.86 -17.18
N ARG A 148 -1.88 -2.43 -16.23
CA ARG A 148 -3.32 -2.66 -16.37
C ARG A 148 -4.12 -1.36 -16.40
N ARG A 149 -3.72 -0.40 -15.57
CA ARG A 149 -4.37 0.91 -15.54
C ARG A 149 -4.15 1.68 -16.84
N ALA A 150 -2.95 1.68 -17.39
CA ALA A 150 -2.62 2.35 -18.65
C ALA A 150 -3.32 1.72 -19.87
N ALA A 151 -3.82 0.49 -19.76
CA ALA A 151 -4.54 -0.21 -20.83
C ALA A 151 -6.07 0.04 -20.81
N GLN A 152 -6.60 0.78 -19.82
CA GLN A 152 -8.01 1.14 -19.67
C GLN A 152 -8.33 2.48 -20.34
#